data_7b25196d5655eb3289c6653ffc2e35e5
#
_entry.id   7b25196d5655eb3289c6653ffc2e35e5
#
_cell.length_a   1.000
_cell.length_b   1.000
_cell.length_c   1.000
_cell.angle_alpha   90.00
_cell.angle_beta   90.00
_cell.angle_gamma   90.00
#
_symmetry.space_group_name_H-M   'P 1'
#
loop_
_entity.id
_entity.type
_entity.pdbx_description
1 polymer ?
#
loop_
_entity_poly.entity_id
_entity_poly.type
_entity_poly.pdbx_seq_one_letter_code
_entity_poly.pdbx_strand_id
1 'polypeptide(L)'
;MSLASRFLALALCVALYAADKPVSKPVEKDVPRTELHTLIVPGAALKFNFPELTVDRRGSLAAGNLKLPANYDKAKSYPLVVWLGGGEGGNTPDGSFLPAGDFITVGLPYPKGANKPAQANMVGDYAKVWTYQRFMLDEIAKVIPNIDRSRSIIAGFSNGAHAIDGMLRVSGGPKLTEYFGIFIFVEGGGTGYSSLGELPDLKGKLAYACWGSEKGSNKPNTSFLPAALKAKGATVIGSEMVGVGHGFSVSEQRKIAEWLEKVALAKK
;
A
#
# COMPACT_ATOMS: atom_id res chain seq x y z
N MET A 1 27.43 -44.57 57.47
CA MET A 1 26.29 -44.58 56.67
C MET A 1 26.38 -43.40 55.72
N SER A 2 26.67 -43.63 54.49
CA SER A 2 27.34 -42.78 53.53
C SER A 2 26.38 -41.85 52.77
N LEU A 3 26.66 -40.56 52.80
CA LEU A 3 26.10 -39.58 51.85
C LEU A 3 26.92 -39.61 50.55
N ALA A 4 26.24 -39.97 49.47
CA ALA A 4 26.83 -39.87 48.14
C ALA A 4 26.46 -38.51 47.53
N SER A 5 27.48 -37.65 47.37
CA SER A 5 27.44 -36.37 46.66
C SER A 5 27.22 -36.62 45.17
N ARG A 6 26.14 -36.01 44.62
CA ARG A 6 25.97 -35.89 43.17
C ARG A 6 26.42 -34.51 42.75
N PHE A 7 27.55 -34.41 42.05
CA PHE A 7 27.96 -33.25 41.34
C PHE A 7 27.11 -33.09 40.08
N LEU A 8 26.39 -31.98 39.99
CA LEU A 8 25.67 -31.55 38.81
C LEU A 8 26.58 -30.60 38.03
N ALA A 9 27.09 -31.04 36.90
CA ALA A 9 27.87 -30.21 36.01
C ALA A 9 26.91 -29.25 35.28
N LEU A 10 27.01 -27.97 35.60
CA LEU A 10 26.31 -26.88 34.90
C LEU A 10 27.10 -26.52 33.64
N ALA A 11 26.67 -27.00 32.48
CA ALA A 11 27.25 -26.57 31.21
C ALA A 11 26.73 -25.15 30.90
N LEU A 12 27.62 -24.17 31.00
CA LEU A 12 27.35 -22.78 30.65
C LEU A 12 27.42 -22.65 29.12
N CYS A 13 26.26 -22.69 28.44
CA CYS A 13 26.18 -22.28 27.06
C CYS A 13 26.26 -20.74 26.98
N VAL A 14 27.43 -20.24 26.68
CA VAL A 14 27.61 -18.83 26.30
C VAL A 14 27.12 -18.68 24.86
N ALA A 15 25.87 -18.25 24.69
CA ALA A 15 25.38 -17.79 23.41
C ALA A 15 26.06 -16.46 23.07
N LEU A 16 27.00 -16.49 22.13
CA LEU A 16 27.54 -15.28 21.51
C LEU A 16 26.42 -14.59 20.73
N TYR A 17 25.79 -13.61 21.35
CA TYR A 17 24.98 -12.64 20.63
C TYR A 17 25.92 -11.85 19.72
N ALA A 18 25.90 -12.16 18.43
CA ALA A 18 26.43 -11.24 17.44
C ALA A 18 25.58 -9.96 17.51
N ALA A 19 26.15 -8.90 18.06
CA ALA A 19 25.51 -7.58 18.06
C ALA A 19 25.37 -7.15 16.61
N ASP A 20 24.13 -7.20 16.10
CA ASP A 20 23.78 -6.56 14.85
C ASP A 20 24.21 -5.09 14.95
N LYS A 21 25.13 -4.71 14.08
CA LYS A 21 25.48 -3.29 13.93
C LYS A 21 24.21 -2.53 13.62
N PRO A 22 23.90 -1.44 14.32
CA PRO A 22 22.74 -0.65 14.00
C PRO A 22 22.85 -0.22 12.54
N VAL A 23 21.90 -0.67 11.69
CA VAL A 23 21.77 -0.18 10.32
C VAL A 23 21.56 1.32 10.45
N SER A 24 22.56 2.09 10.02
CA SER A 24 22.50 3.55 10.02
C SER A 24 21.24 3.94 9.25
N LYS A 25 20.33 4.67 9.91
CA LYS A 25 19.17 5.25 9.22
C LYS A 25 19.70 6.02 8.02
N PRO A 26 19.16 5.80 6.80
CA PRO A 26 19.59 6.58 5.64
C PRO A 26 19.45 8.06 5.98
N VAL A 27 20.50 8.83 5.77
CA VAL A 27 20.44 10.28 5.92
C VAL A 27 19.48 10.80 4.88
N GLU A 28 18.33 11.26 5.33
CA GLU A 28 17.25 11.78 4.49
C GLU A 28 17.69 13.13 3.92
N LYS A 29 18.40 13.12 2.79
CA LYS A 29 18.74 14.34 2.06
C LYS A 29 17.53 14.77 1.25
N ASP A 30 17.07 16.00 1.47
CA ASP A 30 16.14 16.67 0.56
C ASP A 30 16.87 16.91 -0.77
N VAL A 31 16.70 15.99 -1.71
CA VAL A 31 17.32 16.05 -3.03
C VAL A 31 16.32 16.66 -4.01
N PRO A 32 16.74 17.70 -4.78
CA PRO A 32 15.90 18.23 -5.84
C PRO A 32 15.47 17.13 -6.83
N ARG A 33 14.23 17.18 -7.33
CA ARG A 33 13.72 16.15 -8.26
C ARG A 33 14.59 15.99 -9.51
N THR A 34 15.24 17.04 -9.95
CA THR A 34 16.21 17.02 -11.06
C THR A 34 17.41 16.12 -10.82
N GLU A 35 17.76 15.88 -9.56
CA GLU A 35 18.88 15.03 -9.16
C GLU A 35 18.44 13.60 -8.76
N LEU A 36 17.15 13.35 -8.62
CA LEU A 36 16.64 12.03 -8.22
C LEU A 36 17.05 10.92 -9.18
N HIS A 37 17.24 11.23 -10.46
CA HIS A 37 17.70 10.23 -11.45
C HIS A 37 19.02 9.58 -11.08
N THR A 38 19.89 10.27 -10.35
CA THR A 38 21.19 9.75 -9.90
C THR A 38 21.05 8.81 -8.72
N LEU A 39 19.95 8.92 -7.99
CA LEU A 39 19.64 8.11 -6.78
C LEU A 39 18.78 6.88 -7.11
N ILE A 40 18.32 6.73 -8.35
CA ILE A 40 17.59 5.55 -8.81
C ILE A 40 18.57 4.41 -9.03
N VAL A 41 18.93 3.76 -7.93
CA VAL A 41 19.88 2.64 -7.88
C VAL A 41 19.26 1.44 -7.16
N PRO A 42 19.79 0.21 -7.36
CA PRO A 42 19.30 -0.98 -6.69
C PRO A 42 19.20 -0.81 -5.17
N GLY A 43 18.06 -1.19 -4.61
CA GLY A 43 17.79 -1.16 -3.16
C GLY A 43 17.60 0.23 -2.55
N ALA A 44 17.60 1.29 -3.34
CA ALA A 44 17.45 2.65 -2.82
C ALA A 44 16.11 2.83 -2.09
N ALA A 45 16.17 3.51 -0.95
CA ALA A 45 15.02 4.07 -0.25
C ALA A 45 15.05 5.59 -0.40
N LEU A 46 14.02 6.15 -1.03
CA LEU A 46 13.98 7.55 -1.45
C LEU A 46 12.77 8.25 -0.85
N LYS A 47 12.93 9.51 -0.48
CA LYS A 47 11.83 10.41 -0.17
C LYS A 47 11.58 11.31 -1.37
N PHE A 48 10.41 11.17 -1.95
CA PHE A 48 9.93 12.02 -3.03
C PHE A 48 9.18 13.21 -2.44
N ASN A 49 9.72 14.40 -2.59
CA ASN A 49 9.03 15.64 -2.22
C ASN A 49 8.22 16.18 -3.40
N PHE A 50 7.01 16.63 -3.12
CA PHE A 50 6.11 17.24 -4.10
C PHE A 50 5.84 18.69 -3.68
N PRO A 51 6.76 19.63 -3.99
CA PRO A 51 6.66 21.02 -3.53
C PRO A 51 5.44 21.76 -4.05
N GLU A 52 4.82 21.27 -5.11
CA GLU A 52 3.58 21.83 -5.68
C GLU A 52 2.35 21.46 -4.85
N LEU A 53 2.47 20.47 -3.96
CA LEU A 53 1.39 20.00 -3.12
C LEU A 53 1.65 20.37 -1.66
N THR A 54 0.63 20.90 -1.01
CA THR A 54 0.62 21.10 0.44
C THR A 54 -0.34 20.11 1.09
N VAL A 55 0.03 19.59 2.26
CA VAL A 55 -0.77 18.57 2.97
C VAL A 55 -1.40 19.08 4.26
N ASP A 56 -1.11 20.30 4.67
CA ASP A 56 -1.71 20.94 5.84
C ASP A 56 -1.75 22.46 5.74
N ARG A 57 -2.31 23.14 6.78
CA ARG A 57 -2.36 24.60 6.87
C ARG A 57 -1.00 25.27 6.99
N ARG A 58 0.00 24.58 7.46
CA ARG A 58 1.33 25.10 7.69
C ARG A 58 2.17 25.10 6.41
N GLY A 59 1.57 24.61 5.31
CA GLY A 59 2.28 24.48 4.05
C GLY A 59 3.30 23.35 4.05
N SER A 60 3.14 22.33 4.91
CA SER A 60 4.00 21.15 4.87
C SER A 60 3.93 20.52 3.49
N LEU A 61 5.09 20.21 2.93
CA LEU A 61 5.18 19.61 1.61
C LEU A 61 4.67 18.16 1.64
N ALA A 62 4.00 17.75 0.59
CA ALA A 62 3.68 16.36 0.37
C ALA A 62 4.98 15.58 0.11
N ALA A 63 5.13 14.42 0.74
CA ALA A 63 6.27 13.54 0.51
C ALA A 63 5.83 12.09 0.50
N GLY A 64 6.24 11.33 -0.50
CA GLY A 64 6.09 9.87 -0.58
C GLY A 64 7.40 9.19 -0.26
N ASN A 65 7.36 8.08 0.49
CA ASN A 65 8.53 7.23 0.70
C ASN A 65 8.47 6.06 -0.30
N LEU A 66 9.52 5.92 -1.08
CA LEU A 66 9.64 4.93 -2.15
C LEU A 66 10.84 4.02 -1.87
N LYS A 67 10.68 2.73 -2.16
CA LYS A 67 11.76 1.75 -2.09
C LYS A 67 11.86 0.99 -3.41
N LEU A 68 13.05 0.92 -3.95
CA LEU A 68 13.39 0.12 -5.12
C LEU A 68 13.80 -1.30 -4.72
N PRO A 69 13.57 -2.32 -5.57
CA PRO A 69 14.07 -3.66 -5.33
C PRO A 69 15.60 -3.69 -5.28
N ALA A 70 16.16 -4.66 -4.53
CA ALA A 70 17.60 -4.79 -4.35
C ALA A 70 18.38 -5.07 -5.65
N ASN A 71 17.71 -5.61 -6.65
CA ASN A 71 18.23 -5.93 -7.97
C ASN A 71 17.59 -5.06 -9.08
N TYR A 72 17.17 -3.82 -8.73
CA TYR A 72 16.60 -2.90 -9.69
C TYR A 72 17.50 -2.67 -10.90
N ASP A 73 16.93 -2.80 -12.08
CA ASP A 73 17.59 -2.62 -13.37
C ASP A 73 16.70 -1.74 -14.27
N LYS A 74 17.22 -0.64 -14.74
CA LYS A 74 16.48 0.32 -15.60
C LYS A 74 15.99 -0.30 -16.90
N ALA A 75 16.60 -1.41 -17.36
CA ALA A 75 16.20 -2.12 -18.56
C ALA A 75 15.01 -3.08 -18.35
N LYS A 76 14.61 -3.31 -17.10
CA LYS A 76 13.49 -4.19 -16.74
C LYS A 76 12.28 -3.39 -16.31
N SER A 77 11.08 -3.95 -16.48
CA SER A 77 9.83 -3.35 -15.99
C SER A 77 9.41 -3.97 -14.67
N TYR A 78 8.94 -3.13 -13.74
CA TYR A 78 8.56 -3.52 -12.38
C TYR A 78 7.14 -3.08 -12.05
N PRO A 79 6.35 -3.90 -11.35
CA PRO A 79 5.10 -3.44 -10.76
C PRO A 79 5.38 -2.35 -9.72
N LEU A 80 4.59 -1.28 -9.76
CA LEU A 80 4.53 -0.30 -8.68
C LEU A 80 3.47 -0.75 -7.68
N VAL A 81 3.82 -0.77 -6.39
CA VAL A 81 2.91 -1.05 -5.29
C VAL A 81 2.70 0.23 -4.50
N VAL A 82 1.51 0.76 -4.53
CA VAL A 82 1.10 1.92 -3.73
C VAL A 82 0.33 1.44 -2.52
N TRP A 83 0.76 1.89 -1.34
CA TRP A 83 0.05 1.67 -0.08
C TRP A 83 -0.59 2.96 0.42
N LEU A 84 -1.88 2.87 0.72
CA LEU A 84 -2.65 3.95 1.33
C LEU A 84 -3.05 3.55 2.76
N GLY A 85 -2.46 4.22 3.75
CA GLY A 85 -2.71 3.94 5.16
C GLY A 85 -4.14 4.30 5.60
N GLY A 86 -4.54 3.75 6.74
CA GLY A 86 -5.81 4.09 7.41
C GLY A 86 -5.74 5.39 8.21
N GLY A 87 -6.85 5.78 8.84
CA GLY A 87 -6.94 6.96 9.68
C GLY A 87 -6.63 8.24 8.89
N GLU A 88 -5.66 9.01 9.34
CA GLU A 88 -5.17 10.21 8.65
C GLU A 88 -4.20 9.91 7.51
N GLY A 89 -3.97 8.63 7.21
CA GLY A 89 -3.00 8.19 6.21
C GLY A 89 -1.57 8.25 6.71
N GLY A 90 -0.66 8.22 5.77
CA GLY A 90 0.78 8.26 6.01
C GLY A 90 1.49 8.05 4.69
N ASN A 91 2.79 8.12 4.72
CA ASN A 91 3.63 7.92 3.53
C ASN A 91 4.61 6.74 3.68
N THR A 92 4.36 5.86 4.65
CA THR A 92 5.17 4.65 4.81
C THR A 92 4.64 3.57 3.88
N PRO A 93 5.48 3.02 2.98
CA PRO A 93 5.06 1.89 2.16
C PRO A 93 4.88 0.65 3.03
N ASP A 94 3.84 -0.14 2.72
CA ASP A 94 3.64 -1.46 3.30
C ASP A 94 3.73 -2.52 2.20
N GLY A 95 4.57 -3.50 2.40
CA GLY A 95 4.75 -4.63 1.51
C GLY A 95 4.54 -5.97 2.21
N SER A 96 3.96 -5.98 3.42
CA SER A 96 3.78 -7.19 4.24
C SER A 96 2.93 -8.28 3.57
N PHE A 97 2.10 -7.89 2.61
CA PHE A 97 1.22 -8.76 1.84
C PHE A 97 1.78 -9.15 0.46
N LEU A 98 3.01 -8.73 0.12
CA LEU A 98 3.62 -9.05 -1.16
C LEU A 98 4.30 -10.43 -1.13
N PRO A 99 4.23 -11.20 -2.22
CA PRO A 99 5.06 -12.39 -2.37
C PRO A 99 6.54 -12.01 -2.55
N ALA A 100 7.41 -12.98 -2.50
CA ALA A 100 8.81 -12.78 -2.90
C ALA A 100 8.86 -12.28 -4.36
N GLY A 101 9.62 -11.21 -4.60
CA GLY A 101 9.72 -10.63 -5.93
C GLY A 101 10.24 -9.19 -5.93
N ASP A 102 10.34 -8.66 -7.13
CA ASP A 102 10.91 -7.35 -7.39
C ASP A 102 9.79 -6.32 -7.59
N PHE A 103 9.53 -5.54 -6.55
CA PHE A 103 8.51 -4.50 -6.55
C PHE A 103 9.13 -3.14 -6.27
N ILE A 104 8.61 -2.12 -6.94
CA ILE A 104 8.79 -0.73 -6.51
C ILE A 104 7.66 -0.45 -5.53
N THR A 105 7.96 -0.17 -4.26
CA THR A 105 6.93 0.12 -3.26
C THR A 105 6.93 1.59 -2.89
N VAL A 106 5.76 2.18 -2.71
CA VAL A 106 5.61 3.58 -2.29
C VAL A 106 4.41 3.75 -1.36
N GLY A 107 4.62 4.53 -0.31
CA GLY A 107 3.53 5.08 0.51
C GLY A 107 3.27 6.52 0.11
N LEU A 108 2.03 6.86 -0.21
CA LEU A 108 1.64 8.20 -0.63
C LEU A 108 0.76 8.86 0.42
N PRO A 109 1.01 10.15 0.75
CA PRO A 109 0.19 10.90 1.68
C PRO A 109 -1.15 11.29 1.06
N TYR A 110 -2.07 11.74 1.91
CA TYR A 110 -3.32 12.34 1.49
C TYR A 110 -3.27 13.86 1.56
N PRO A 111 -4.03 14.57 0.71
CA PRO A 111 -4.17 15.99 0.84
C PRO A 111 -4.87 16.33 2.16
N LYS A 112 -4.33 17.29 2.91
CA LYS A 112 -4.98 17.84 4.10
C LYS A 112 -5.68 19.13 3.74
N GLY A 113 -6.97 19.21 4.01
CA GLY A 113 -7.73 20.44 3.80
C GLY A 113 -7.40 21.52 4.82
N ALA A 114 -7.49 22.76 4.41
CA ALA A 114 -7.13 23.90 5.25
C ALA A 114 -7.92 24.02 6.56
N ASN A 115 -9.14 23.47 6.64
CA ASN A 115 -10.07 23.68 7.74
C ASN A 115 -10.69 22.41 8.33
N LYS A 116 -10.27 21.21 7.89
CA LYS A 116 -10.87 19.95 8.32
C LYS A 116 -9.78 18.96 8.70
N PRO A 117 -10.05 18.01 9.61
CA PRO A 117 -9.17 16.88 9.84
C PRO A 117 -8.82 16.19 8.50
N ALA A 118 -7.62 15.67 8.37
CA ALA A 118 -7.16 14.96 7.18
C ALA A 118 -8.15 13.87 6.74
N GLN A 119 -8.68 13.15 7.71
CA GLN A 119 -9.66 12.09 7.50
C GLN A 119 -10.92 12.57 6.77
N ALA A 120 -11.43 13.77 7.06
CA ALA A 120 -12.62 14.32 6.40
C ALA A 120 -12.36 14.72 4.94
N ASN A 121 -11.10 14.89 4.54
CA ASN A 121 -10.73 15.17 3.14
C ASN A 121 -10.42 13.91 2.34
N MET A 122 -10.01 12.82 3.01
CA MET A 122 -9.80 11.52 2.37
C MET A 122 -11.12 10.82 2.02
N VAL A 123 -12.11 10.99 2.88
CA VAL A 123 -13.43 10.38 2.76
C VAL A 123 -14.42 11.48 2.40
N GLY A 124 -14.81 11.55 1.14
CA GLY A 124 -15.84 12.50 0.66
C GLY A 124 -15.43 13.35 -0.54
N ASP A 125 -14.20 13.86 -0.62
CA ASP A 125 -13.74 14.62 -1.79
C ASP A 125 -12.75 13.79 -2.62
N TYR A 126 -13.24 12.70 -3.17
CA TYR A 126 -12.39 11.74 -3.89
C TYR A 126 -11.85 12.27 -5.22
N ALA A 127 -12.50 13.24 -5.83
CA ALA A 127 -11.98 13.92 -7.02
C ALA A 127 -10.70 14.68 -6.68
N LYS A 128 -10.67 15.37 -5.54
CA LYS A 128 -9.49 16.04 -5.05
C LYS A 128 -8.39 15.05 -4.64
N VAL A 129 -8.77 13.99 -3.90
CA VAL A 129 -7.83 12.92 -3.52
C VAL A 129 -7.19 12.33 -4.77
N TRP A 130 -7.98 12.01 -5.80
CA TRP A 130 -7.47 11.48 -7.05
C TRP A 130 -6.53 12.47 -7.78
N THR A 131 -6.88 13.73 -7.82
CA THR A 131 -6.03 14.76 -8.42
C THR A 131 -4.65 14.79 -7.77
N TYR A 132 -4.57 14.72 -6.44
CA TYR A 132 -3.32 14.68 -5.71
C TYR A 132 -2.55 13.38 -5.93
N GLN A 133 -3.21 12.24 -5.81
CA GLN A 133 -2.57 10.93 -6.01
C GLN A 133 -2.04 10.80 -7.44
N ARG A 134 -2.82 11.20 -8.43
CA ARG A 134 -2.42 11.19 -9.84
C ARG A 134 -1.19 12.05 -10.09
N PHE A 135 -1.17 13.29 -9.56
CA PHE A 135 -0.01 14.16 -9.70
C PHE A 135 1.26 13.48 -9.16
N MET A 136 1.20 12.90 -7.95
CA MET A 136 2.34 12.20 -7.36
C MET A 136 2.78 10.99 -8.19
N LEU A 137 1.84 10.21 -8.70
CA LEU A 137 2.12 9.05 -9.56
C LEU A 137 2.77 9.46 -10.89
N ASP A 138 2.29 10.55 -11.50
CA ASP A 138 2.86 11.07 -12.75
C ASP A 138 4.29 11.59 -12.54
N GLU A 139 4.56 12.25 -11.40
CA GLU A 139 5.92 12.70 -11.06
C GLU A 139 6.87 11.53 -10.78
N ILE A 140 6.40 10.48 -10.10
CA ILE A 140 7.18 9.26 -9.90
C ILE A 140 7.50 8.60 -11.25
N ALA A 141 6.53 8.51 -12.16
CA ALA A 141 6.71 7.89 -13.46
C ALA A 141 7.70 8.64 -14.37
N LYS A 142 7.87 9.96 -14.19
CA LYS A 142 8.91 10.73 -14.91
C LYS A 142 10.32 10.32 -14.50
N VAL A 143 10.51 9.94 -13.23
CA VAL A 143 11.82 9.55 -12.68
C VAL A 143 12.05 8.04 -12.83
N ILE A 144 10.98 7.24 -12.79
CA ILE A 144 11.00 5.78 -12.91
C ILE A 144 10.10 5.38 -14.09
N PRO A 145 10.56 5.50 -15.34
CA PRO A 145 9.71 5.27 -16.52
C PRO A 145 9.39 3.81 -16.81
N ASN A 146 10.07 2.88 -16.15
CA ASN A 146 9.94 1.43 -16.37
C ASN A 146 8.93 0.74 -15.44
N ILE A 147 7.88 1.48 -15.03
CA ILE A 147 6.75 0.95 -14.27
C ILE A 147 5.83 0.13 -15.18
N ASP A 148 5.56 -1.13 -14.81
CA ASP A 148 4.54 -1.97 -15.43
C ASP A 148 3.17 -1.69 -14.81
N ARG A 149 2.40 -0.80 -15.42
CA ARG A 149 1.07 -0.41 -14.94
C ARG A 149 0.08 -1.58 -14.93
N SER A 150 0.23 -2.55 -15.82
CA SER A 150 -0.70 -3.68 -15.92
C SER A 150 -0.61 -4.61 -14.71
N ARG A 151 0.58 -4.71 -14.09
CA ARG A 151 0.84 -5.49 -12.86
C ARG A 151 0.98 -4.61 -11.62
N SER A 152 0.81 -3.30 -11.75
CA SER A 152 0.88 -2.39 -10.61
C SER A 152 -0.33 -2.55 -9.69
N ILE A 153 -0.08 -2.41 -8.40
CA ILE A 153 -1.01 -2.68 -7.31
C ILE A 153 -1.26 -1.38 -6.56
N ILE A 154 -2.53 -1.07 -6.30
CA ILE A 154 -2.90 -0.12 -5.28
C ILE A 154 -3.62 -0.85 -4.15
N ALA A 155 -3.10 -0.71 -2.94
CA ALA A 155 -3.62 -1.35 -1.74
C ALA A 155 -3.90 -0.31 -0.67
N GLY A 156 -4.95 -0.52 0.11
CA GLY A 156 -5.29 0.40 1.19
C GLY A 156 -5.98 -0.28 2.36
N PHE A 157 -5.74 0.26 3.55
CA PHE A 157 -6.37 -0.16 4.80
C PHE A 157 -7.35 0.91 5.27
N SER A 158 -8.55 0.51 5.72
CA SER A 158 -9.55 1.39 6.33
C SER A 158 -9.87 2.60 5.41
N ASN A 159 -9.59 3.82 5.84
CA ASN A 159 -9.75 5.02 5.01
C ASN A 159 -8.98 4.95 3.69
N GLY A 160 -7.84 4.26 3.65
CA GLY A 160 -7.10 4.01 2.40
C GLY A 160 -7.90 3.18 1.40
N ALA A 161 -8.56 2.13 1.87
CA ALA A 161 -9.44 1.31 1.04
C ALA A 161 -10.69 2.10 0.58
N HIS A 162 -11.28 2.92 1.45
CA HIS A 162 -12.38 3.82 1.07
C HIS A 162 -11.93 4.84 0.01
N ALA A 163 -10.71 5.38 0.15
CA ALA A 163 -10.16 6.30 -0.84
C ALA A 163 -9.98 5.63 -2.21
N ILE A 164 -9.51 4.39 -2.27
CA ILE A 164 -9.38 3.64 -3.53
C ILE A 164 -10.75 3.44 -4.19
N ASP A 165 -11.76 2.99 -3.43
CA ASP A 165 -13.13 2.83 -3.95
C ASP A 165 -13.70 4.17 -4.46
N GLY A 166 -13.49 5.24 -3.70
CA GLY A 166 -13.91 6.58 -4.11
C GLY A 166 -13.20 7.09 -5.36
N MET A 167 -11.88 6.92 -5.44
CA MET A 167 -11.10 7.33 -6.62
C MET A 167 -11.47 6.53 -7.88
N LEU A 168 -11.83 5.26 -7.76
CA LEU A 168 -12.33 4.46 -8.88
C LEU A 168 -13.61 5.05 -9.49
N ARG A 169 -14.43 5.73 -8.71
CA ARG A 169 -15.72 6.29 -9.12
C ARG A 169 -15.64 7.72 -9.65
N VAL A 170 -14.47 8.34 -9.60
CA VAL A 170 -14.28 9.70 -10.12
C VAL A 170 -14.50 9.72 -11.64
N SER A 171 -15.38 10.59 -12.09
CA SER A 171 -15.67 10.83 -13.50
C SER A 171 -14.72 11.90 -14.08
N GLY A 172 -14.43 11.77 -15.38
CA GLY A 172 -13.57 12.73 -16.10
C GLY A 172 -12.06 12.48 -15.93
N GLY A 173 -11.28 12.90 -16.88
CA GLY A 173 -9.81 12.78 -16.89
C GLY A 173 -9.30 11.33 -16.91
N PRO A 174 -7.99 11.14 -16.72
CA PRO A 174 -7.39 9.82 -16.59
C PRO A 174 -7.97 9.04 -15.42
N LYS A 175 -8.22 7.75 -15.63
CA LYS A 175 -8.85 6.87 -14.62
C LYS A 175 -7.82 6.18 -13.76
N LEU A 176 -8.16 5.87 -12.51
CA LEU A 176 -7.30 5.06 -11.63
C LEU A 176 -6.94 3.71 -12.27
N THR A 177 -7.84 3.15 -13.08
CA THR A 177 -7.65 1.91 -13.84
C THR A 177 -6.57 1.98 -14.92
N GLU A 178 -6.13 3.17 -15.32
CA GLU A 178 -5.02 3.36 -16.26
C GLU A 178 -3.65 3.24 -15.57
N TYR A 179 -3.62 3.39 -14.26
CA TYR A 179 -2.40 3.32 -13.44
C TYR A 179 -2.19 1.95 -12.81
N PHE A 180 -3.29 1.23 -12.53
CA PHE A 180 -3.24 -0.03 -11.80
C PHE A 180 -4.04 -1.14 -12.48
N GLY A 181 -3.47 -2.34 -12.44
CA GLY A 181 -4.14 -3.58 -12.86
C GLY A 181 -4.79 -4.32 -11.70
N ILE A 182 -4.33 -4.05 -10.47
CA ILE A 182 -4.65 -4.83 -9.27
C ILE A 182 -5.05 -3.88 -8.13
N PHE A 183 -6.19 -4.19 -7.49
CA PHE A 183 -6.77 -3.39 -6.40
C PHE A 183 -6.94 -4.25 -5.15
N ILE A 184 -6.41 -3.80 -4.00
CA ILE A 184 -6.53 -4.51 -2.72
C ILE A 184 -7.18 -3.60 -1.70
N PHE A 185 -8.30 -4.07 -1.15
CA PHE A 185 -9.12 -3.36 -0.17
C PHE A 185 -9.09 -4.13 1.15
N VAL A 186 -8.54 -3.52 2.19
CA VAL A 186 -8.46 -4.10 3.52
C VAL A 186 -9.29 -3.26 4.47
N GLU A 187 -10.35 -3.85 5.05
CA GLU A 187 -11.18 -3.17 6.03
C GLU A 187 -11.74 -1.84 5.54
N GLY A 188 -12.19 -1.76 4.26
CA GLY A 188 -12.75 -0.54 3.69
C GLY A 188 -13.19 -0.71 2.24
N GLY A 189 -13.76 0.35 1.65
CA GLY A 189 -14.42 0.29 0.35
C GLY A 189 -15.86 -0.23 0.46
N GLY A 190 -16.57 -0.34 -0.66
CA GLY A 190 -17.96 -0.81 -0.71
C GLY A 190 -18.95 0.11 -0.01
N THR A 191 -18.68 1.36 -0.03
CA THR A 191 -19.34 2.33 0.85
C THR A 191 -20.80 2.54 0.53
N GLY A 192 -21.61 2.63 1.59
CA GLY A 192 -22.91 3.31 1.57
C GLY A 192 -22.81 4.81 1.31
N TYR A 193 -21.71 5.30 0.76
CA TYR A 193 -21.60 6.69 0.27
C TYR A 193 -22.34 6.79 -1.07
N SER A 194 -23.64 6.86 -0.99
CA SER A 194 -24.56 6.95 -2.14
C SER A 194 -24.32 8.16 -3.07
N SER A 195 -23.47 9.10 -2.63
CA SER A 195 -23.06 10.26 -3.43
C SER A 195 -21.87 9.98 -4.36
N LEU A 196 -21.26 8.80 -4.29
CA LEU A 196 -20.18 8.43 -5.19
C LEU A 196 -20.76 7.99 -6.55
N GLY A 197 -20.10 8.40 -7.61
CA GLY A 197 -20.42 7.97 -8.97
C GLY A 197 -20.39 6.44 -9.13
N GLU A 198 -20.74 5.96 -10.30
CA GLU A 198 -20.65 4.55 -10.61
C GLU A 198 -19.22 4.06 -10.73
N LEU A 199 -19.00 2.78 -10.42
CA LEU A 199 -17.74 2.11 -10.76
C LEU A 199 -17.57 2.06 -12.29
N PRO A 200 -16.35 2.28 -12.80
CA PRO A 200 -16.05 2.17 -14.22
C PRO A 200 -16.11 0.71 -14.69
N ASP A 201 -15.91 0.50 -15.98
CA ASP A 201 -15.60 -0.83 -16.50
C ASP A 201 -14.26 -1.32 -15.92
N LEU A 202 -14.30 -2.51 -15.33
CA LEU A 202 -13.18 -3.16 -14.66
C LEU A 202 -12.76 -4.47 -15.36
N LYS A 203 -13.19 -4.66 -16.60
CA LYS A 203 -12.81 -5.85 -17.40
C LYS A 203 -11.28 -5.98 -17.46
N GLY A 204 -10.79 -7.18 -17.10
CA GLY A 204 -9.35 -7.48 -17.06
C GLY A 204 -8.63 -6.96 -15.84
N LYS A 205 -9.33 -6.31 -14.90
CA LYS A 205 -8.77 -5.91 -13.62
C LYS A 205 -8.94 -6.99 -12.57
N LEU A 206 -8.01 -7.03 -11.61
CA LEU A 206 -7.99 -7.98 -10.51
C LEU A 206 -8.25 -7.24 -9.20
N ALA A 207 -9.03 -7.83 -8.31
CA ALA A 207 -9.28 -7.23 -7.02
C ALA A 207 -9.30 -8.27 -5.89
N TYR A 208 -8.86 -7.84 -4.73
CA TYR A 208 -8.96 -8.57 -3.47
C TYR A 208 -9.59 -7.66 -2.42
N ALA A 209 -10.64 -8.12 -1.75
CA ALA A 209 -11.26 -7.36 -0.67
C ALA A 209 -11.40 -8.23 0.57
N CYS A 210 -10.91 -7.76 1.71
CA CYS A 210 -11.00 -8.50 2.97
C CYS A 210 -11.51 -7.63 4.12
N TRP A 211 -12.21 -8.28 5.05
CA TRP A 211 -12.83 -7.66 6.21
C TRP A 211 -12.82 -8.61 7.41
N GLY A 212 -12.79 -8.05 8.62
CA GLY A 212 -12.86 -8.83 9.84
C GLY A 212 -14.27 -9.35 10.14
N SER A 213 -14.37 -10.43 10.90
CA SER A 213 -15.66 -10.99 11.36
C SER A 213 -16.17 -10.34 12.66
N GLU A 214 -15.27 -9.74 13.44
CA GLU A 214 -15.56 -9.28 14.79
C GLU A 214 -16.14 -7.85 14.81
N LYS A 215 -16.68 -7.49 15.99
CA LYS A 215 -17.21 -6.15 16.25
C LYS A 215 -16.14 -5.08 15.97
N GLY A 216 -16.55 -4.02 15.31
CA GLY A 216 -15.69 -2.88 14.94
C GLY A 216 -15.03 -3.01 13.57
N SER A 217 -15.15 -4.18 12.89
CA SER A 217 -14.73 -4.32 11.50
C SER A 217 -15.60 -3.49 10.54
N ASN A 218 -15.07 -3.23 9.35
CA ASN A 218 -15.84 -2.59 8.26
C ASN A 218 -16.64 -3.60 7.41
N LYS A 219 -16.92 -4.80 7.93
CA LYS A 219 -17.74 -5.82 7.27
C LYS A 219 -19.02 -5.27 6.65
N PRO A 220 -19.81 -4.39 7.33
CA PRO A 220 -21.06 -3.87 6.76
C PRO A 220 -20.88 -3.13 5.43
N ASN A 221 -19.71 -2.60 5.17
CA ASN A 221 -19.39 -1.90 3.93
C ASN A 221 -18.59 -2.78 2.97
N THR A 222 -17.47 -3.32 3.43
CA THR A 222 -16.50 -4.01 2.58
C THR A 222 -17.02 -5.30 1.99
N SER A 223 -17.91 -6.03 2.68
CA SER A 223 -18.45 -7.31 2.20
C SER A 223 -19.31 -7.20 0.93
N PHE A 224 -19.82 -6.02 0.60
CA PHE A 224 -20.57 -5.78 -0.65
C PHE A 224 -19.68 -5.44 -1.83
N LEU A 225 -18.44 -4.99 -1.57
CA LEU A 225 -17.52 -4.54 -2.61
C LEU A 225 -17.18 -5.62 -3.65
N PRO A 226 -16.91 -6.90 -3.27
CA PRO A 226 -16.61 -7.95 -4.24
C PRO A 226 -17.71 -8.13 -5.30
N ALA A 227 -18.97 -8.11 -4.89
CA ALA A 227 -20.09 -8.25 -5.82
C ALA A 227 -20.19 -7.04 -6.76
N ALA A 228 -19.99 -5.83 -6.27
CA ALA A 228 -20.01 -4.60 -7.04
C ALA A 228 -18.89 -4.56 -8.10
N LEU A 229 -17.67 -4.91 -7.70
CA LEU A 229 -16.52 -4.96 -8.61
C LEU A 229 -16.68 -6.05 -9.68
N LYS A 230 -17.19 -7.23 -9.30
CA LYS A 230 -17.48 -8.33 -10.22
C LYS A 230 -18.55 -7.94 -11.24
N ALA A 231 -19.59 -7.23 -10.84
CA ALA A 231 -20.63 -6.72 -11.72
C ALA A 231 -20.09 -5.76 -12.79
N LYS A 232 -18.93 -5.13 -12.55
CA LYS A 232 -18.22 -4.26 -13.51
C LYS A 232 -17.10 -4.99 -14.27
N GLY A 233 -17.04 -6.33 -14.18
CA GLY A 233 -16.14 -7.16 -14.99
C GLY A 233 -14.79 -7.50 -14.35
N ALA A 234 -14.52 -7.10 -13.10
CA ALA A 234 -13.30 -7.49 -12.40
C ALA A 234 -13.31 -9.00 -12.01
N THR A 235 -12.13 -9.61 -11.98
CA THR A 235 -11.91 -10.88 -11.27
C THR A 235 -11.62 -10.59 -9.83
N VAL A 236 -12.47 -11.08 -8.91
CA VAL A 236 -12.47 -10.63 -7.51
C VAL A 236 -12.41 -11.80 -6.53
N ILE A 237 -11.59 -11.66 -5.50
CA ILE A 237 -11.61 -12.46 -4.27
C ILE A 237 -12.23 -11.62 -3.15
N GLY A 238 -13.20 -12.19 -2.44
CA GLY A 238 -13.70 -11.67 -1.16
C GLY A 238 -13.29 -12.60 -0.03
N SER A 239 -12.75 -12.09 1.07
CA SER A 239 -12.25 -12.89 2.20
C SER A 239 -12.67 -12.30 3.54
N GLU A 240 -13.26 -13.14 4.39
CA GLU A 240 -13.54 -12.79 5.78
C GLU A 240 -12.40 -13.26 6.69
N MET A 241 -11.83 -12.34 7.45
CA MET A 241 -10.80 -12.61 8.46
C MET A 241 -11.47 -13.02 9.78
N VAL A 242 -11.64 -14.32 9.99
CA VAL A 242 -12.32 -14.85 11.19
C VAL A 242 -11.54 -14.48 12.44
N GLY A 243 -12.26 -14.00 13.48
CA GLY A 243 -11.67 -13.58 14.76
C GLY A 243 -10.93 -12.25 14.72
N VAL A 244 -11.02 -11.50 13.62
CA VAL A 244 -10.36 -10.18 13.46
C VAL A 244 -11.42 -9.08 13.52
N GLY A 245 -11.13 -8.02 14.28
CA GLY A 245 -11.90 -6.76 14.25
C GLY A 245 -11.40 -5.85 13.13
N HIS A 246 -11.22 -4.57 13.45
CA HIS A 246 -10.65 -3.61 12.50
C HIS A 246 -9.13 -3.75 12.41
N GLY A 247 -8.66 -4.67 11.57
CA GLY A 247 -7.25 -5.01 11.46
C GLY A 247 -6.88 -5.72 10.15
N PHE A 248 -5.59 -5.96 9.98
CA PHE A 248 -5.04 -6.70 8.84
C PHE A 248 -4.19 -7.86 9.37
N SER A 249 -4.76 -9.07 9.41
CA SER A 249 -4.11 -10.23 10.01
C SER A 249 -2.96 -10.76 9.15
N VAL A 250 -1.94 -11.33 9.81
CA VAL A 250 -0.80 -11.97 9.12
C VAL A 250 -1.25 -13.14 8.25
N SER A 251 -2.28 -13.88 8.67
CA SER A 251 -2.84 -14.97 7.85
C SER A 251 -3.44 -14.45 6.56
N GLU A 252 -4.10 -13.29 6.59
CA GLU A 252 -4.69 -12.70 5.40
C GLU A 252 -3.62 -12.10 4.46
N GLN A 253 -2.58 -11.49 5.04
CA GLN A 253 -1.42 -11.03 4.27
C GLN A 253 -0.80 -12.18 3.46
N ARG A 254 -0.66 -13.36 4.05
CA ARG A 254 -0.16 -14.57 3.37
C ARG A 254 -1.09 -15.03 2.25
N LYS A 255 -2.39 -15.05 2.47
CA LYS A 255 -3.37 -15.40 1.41
C LYS A 255 -3.29 -14.43 0.23
N ILE A 256 -3.14 -13.14 0.49
CA ILE A 256 -2.96 -12.14 -0.56
C ILE A 256 -1.64 -12.39 -1.31
N ALA A 257 -0.54 -12.66 -0.60
CA ALA A 257 0.74 -12.99 -1.23
C ALA A 257 0.62 -14.20 -2.17
N GLU A 258 0.00 -15.29 -1.71
CA GLU A 258 -0.23 -16.49 -2.52
C GLU A 258 -1.13 -16.22 -3.74
N TRP A 259 -2.17 -15.41 -3.57
CA TRP A 259 -3.05 -15.00 -4.67
C TRP A 259 -2.31 -14.15 -5.70
N LEU A 260 -1.49 -13.18 -5.24
CA LEU A 260 -0.67 -12.35 -6.12
C LEU A 260 0.31 -13.22 -6.93
N GLU A 261 0.98 -14.16 -6.29
CA GLU A 261 1.94 -15.05 -6.95
C GLU A 261 1.27 -15.94 -8.01
N LYS A 262 0.14 -16.58 -7.66
CA LYS A 262 -0.49 -17.61 -8.49
C LYS A 262 -1.36 -17.04 -9.61
N VAL A 263 -1.98 -15.89 -9.41
CA VAL A 263 -3.05 -15.38 -10.28
C VAL A 263 -2.71 -14.01 -10.88
N ALA A 264 -2.25 -13.09 -10.04
CA ALA A 264 -2.16 -11.70 -10.45
C ALA A 264 -0.83 -11.36 -11.13
N LEU A 265 0.25 -11.99 -10.73
CA LEU A 265 1.62 -11.72 -11.21
C LEU A 265 2.21 -12.89 -12.01
N ALA A 266 1.48 -13.99 -12.14
CA ALA A 266 1.89 -15.12 -12.97
C ALA A 266 2.24 -14.61 -14.38
N LYS A 267 3.42 -14.99 -14.87
CA LYS A 267 3.83 -14.66 -16.25
C LYS A 267 2.83 -15.34 -17.20
N LYS A 268 2.16 -14.54 -17.99
CA LYS A 268 1.39 -15.03 -19.13
C LYS A 268 2.33 -15.38 -20.26
#